data_8031fdd1696b47904967e03bcd52f32c
#
_entry.id   8031fdd1696b47904967e03bcd52f32c
#
_cell.length_a   1.000
_cell.length_b   1.000
_cell.length_c   1.000
_cell.angle_alpha   90.00
_cell.angle_beta   90.00
_cell.angle_gamma   90.00
#
_symmetry.space_group_name_H-M   'P 1'
#
loop_
_entity.id
_entity.type
_entity.pdbx_description
1 polymer ?
#
loop_
_entity_poly.entity_id
_entity_poly.type
_entity_poly.pdbx_seq_one_letter_code
_entity_poly.pdbx_strand_id
1 'polypeptide(L)'
;MVELIYFFWPVSFIMSFIISLVTIKTSMQFLKKIKTIDIPNERSSHILPTPKGAGLGIIATLLIVYYTFLPLTDFWLMGSIIIITILSFLNDNKQVSIIIRLIVQMILTIIVLNFWPPLKDIILFNSIVPIWLEFIIIFLLIIWVINLFNFMDGIDGISGTQCIIIGVGVGLSLFLSQEEYKLEKILAGFMAGSSLAFLFWNWHPAKVFLGDAGSIPLGFINAILILLLCKNGLWFVAIIINNYYFFDASITLLRRIKMKKKPWKAHKEHFYQKAIINGYSHSKVCKIIGTHGILLIFLSSLATVQSNLIIIVISIVISSLSTIYLLYYLNKKPKNLMKVI
;
A
#
# COMPACT_ATOMS: atom_id res chain seq x y z
N MET A 1 32.17 1.12 -7.12
CA MET A 1 30.98 1.73 -6.48
C MET A 1 29.71 1.60 -7.34
N VAL A 2 29.80 1.72 -8.66
CA VAL A 2 28.63 1.65 -9.57
C VAL A 2 27.90 0.29 -9.50
N GLU A 3 28.60 -0.83 -9.35
CA GLU A 3 27.98 -2.17 -9.29
C GLU A 3 27.10 -2.41 -8.05
N LEU A 4 27.40 -1.79 -6.89
CA LEU A 4 26.61 -1.97 -5.66
C LEU A 4 25.22 -1.33 -5.72
N ILE A 5 25.02 -0.33 -6.59
CA ILE A 5 23.76 0.41 -6.72
C ILE A 5 22.62 -0.48 -7.21
N TYR A 6 22.94 -1.44 -8.08
CA TYR A 6 21.94 -2.37 -8.62
C TYR A 6 21.47 -3.41 -7.61
N PHE A 7 22.23 -3.67 -6.55
CA PHE A 7 21.93 -4.74 -5.59
C PHE A 7 20.96 -4.33 -4.48
N PHE A 8 20.75 -3.04 -4.22
CA PHE A 8 19.91 -2.62 -3.08
C PHE A 8 18.48 -3.15 -3.16
N TRP A 9 17.83 -3.10 -4.30
CA TRP A 9 16.47 -3.62 -4.44
C TRP A 9 16.40 -5.15 -4.32
N PRO A 10 17.13 -5.97 -5.09
CA PRO A 10 17.04 -7.42 -4.96
C PRO A 10 17.50 -7.92 -3.59
N VAL A 11 18.53 -7.33 -3.01
CA VAL A 11 19.01 -7.73 -1.68
C VAL A 11 17.98 -7.37 -0.60
N SER A 12 17.43 -6.16 -0.60
CA SER A 12 16.38 -5.78 0.34
C SER A 12 15.10 -6.61 0.16
N PHE A 13 14.75 -6.99 -1.07
CA PHE A 13 13.66 -7.91 -1.36
C PHE A 13 13.88 -9.28 -0.70
N ILE A 14 15.03 -9.92 -0.97
CA ILE A 14 15.34 -11.25 -0.42
C ILE A 14 15.42 -11.20 1.11
N MET A 15 16.11 -10.22 1.67
CA MET A 15 16.21 -10.04 3.12
C MET A 15 14.83 -9.84 3.74
N SER A 16 14.00 -8.95 3.17
CA SER A 16 12.65 -8.70 3.66
C SER A 16 11.78 -9.95 3.59
N PHE A 17 11.89 -10.74 2.52
CA PHE A 17 11.16 -12.00 2.39
C PHE A 17 11.54 -12.99 3.49
N ILE A 18 12.83 -13.26 3.66
CA ILE A 18 13.33 -14.24 4.64
C ILE A 18 13.00 -13.81 6.08
N ILE A 19 13.28 -12.54 6.42
CA ILE A 19 13.03 -12.00 7.76
C ILE A 19 11.54 -11.99 8.06
N SER A 20 10.70 -11.59 7.10
CA SER A 20 9.25 -11.56 7.29
C SER A 20 8.63 -12.94 7.50
N LEU A 21 9.15 -14.00 6.91
CA LEU A 21 8.69 -15.36 7.22
C LEU A 21 8.81 -15.68 8.71
N VAL A 22 9.87 -15.21 9.36
CA VAL A 22 10.10 -15.41 10.79
C VAL A 22 9.28 -14.44 11.64
N THR A 23 9.36 -13.14 11.34
CA THR A 23 8.71 -12.09 12.15
C THR A 23 7.18 -12.17 12.09
N ILE A 24 6.59 -12.52 10.94
CA ILE A 24 5.14 -12.73 10.84
C ILE A 24 4.72 -13.99 11.62
N LYS A 25 5.48 -15.09 11.52
CA LYS A 25 5.20 -16.31 12.30
C LYS A 25 5.23 -16.03 13.80
N THR A 26 6.25 -15.31 14.29
CA THR A 26 6.36 -14.94 15.69
C THR A 26 5.25 -13.98 16.13
N SER A 27 4.90 -13.00 15.29
CA SER A 27 3.76 -12.12 15.56
C SER A 27 2.44 -12.88 15.63
N MET A 28 2.20 -13.87 14.75
CA MET A 28 1.02 -14.73 14.82
C MET A 28 0.92 -15.50 16.16
N GLN A 29 2.05 -16.04 16.67
CA GLN A 29 2.08 -16.72 17.96
C GLN A 29 1.77 -15.75 19.12
N PHE A 30 2.34 -14.55 19.06
CA PHE A 30 2.06 -13.47 20.02
C PHE A 30 0.59 -13.07 20.00
N LEU A 31 0.01 -12.80 18.81
CA LEU A 31 -1.40 -12.44 18.66
C LEU A 31 -2.37 -13.50 19.20
N LYS A 32 -2.07 -14.78 18.98
CA LYS A 32 -2.85 -15.89 19.56
C LYS A 32 -2.77 -15.90 21.09
N LYS A 33 -1.57 -15.66 21.65
CA LYS A 33 -1.36 -15.63 23.10
C LYS A 33 -2.14 -14.49 23.78
N ILE A 34 -2.18 -13.31 23.17
CA ILE A 34 -2.93 -12.15 23.70
C ILE A 34 -4.39 -12.11 23.23
N LYS A 35 -4.83 -13.13 22.49
CA LYS A 35 -6.22 -13.26 21.99
C LYS A 35 -6.70 -12.10 21.11
N THR A 36 -5.81 -11.49 20.33
CA THR A 36 -6.18 -10.51 19.31
C THR A 36 -6.71 -11.24 18.09
N ILE A 37 -8.01 -11.54 18.10
CA ILE A 37 -8.69 -12.37 17.09
C ILE A 37 -9.86 -11.58 16.53
N ASP A 38 -9.95 -11.50 15.20
CA ASP A 38 -11.11 -10.97 14.51
C ASP A 38 -12.19 -12.06 14.44
N ILE A 39 -13.30 -11.80 15.13
CA ILE A 39 -14.46 -12.69 15.17
C ILE A 39 -15.42 -12.27 14.04
N PRO A 40 -15.86 -13.21 13.19
CA PRO A 40 -16.77 -12.92 12.10
C PRO A 40 -18.04 -12.21 12.57
N ASN A 41 -18.44 -11.17 11.86
CA ASN A 41 -19.69 -10.44 12.06
C ASN A 41 -20.39 -10.23 10.71
N GLU A 42 -21.57 -9.64 10.68
CA GLU A 42 -22.36 -9.39 9.45
C GLU A 42 -21.59 -8.62 8.36
N ARG A 43 -20.55 -7.89 8.75
CA ARG A 43 -19.68 -7.13 7.83
C ARG A 43 -18.43 -7.88 7.41
N SER A 44 -18.16 -9.03 8.01
CA SER A 44 -16.97 -9.81 7.69
C SER A 44 -17.12 -10.51 6.34
N SER A 45 -16.01 -10.72 5.64
CA SER A 45 -15.89 -11.55 4.44
C SER A 45 -15.30 -12.94 4.74
N HIS A 46 -14.94 -13.20 6.01
CA HIS A 46 -14.41 -14.47 6.50
C HIS A 46 -15.41 -15.16 7.43
N ILE A 47 -15.26 -16.49 7.60
CA ILE A 47 -16.19 -17.35 8.38
C ILE A 47 -15.52 -17.83 9.69
N LEU A 48 -14.19 -17.94 9.71
CA LEU A 48 -13.45 -18.46 10.86
C LEU A 48 -12.79 -17.33 11.67
N PRO A 49 -12.79 -17.41 13.02
CA PRO A 49 -12.03 -16.50 13.85
C PRO A 49 -10.55 -16.54 13.47
N THR A 50 -9.97 -15.39 13.13
CA THR A 50 -8.61 -15.29 12.56
C THR A 50 -7.80 -14.26 13.34
N PRO A 51 -6.53 -14.56 13.74
CA PRO A 51 -5.64 -13.59 14.39
C PRO A 51 -5.47 -12.36 13.50
N LYS A 52 -5.52 -11.15 14.10
CA LYS A 52 -5.41 -9.87 13.41
C LYS A 52 -4.24 -9.05 13.94
N GLY A 53 -3.40 -8.52 13.04
CA GLY A 53 -2.25 -7.68 13.40
C GLY A 53 -0.89 -8.21 12.90
N ALA A 54 -0.86 -8.99 11.81
CA ALA A 54 0.38 -9.44 11.16
C ALA A 54 1.30 -8.27 10.76
N GLY A 55 0.73 -7.06 10.63
CA GLY A 55 1.48 -5.83 10.40
C GLY A 55 2.63 -5.61 11.39
N LEU A 56 2.51 -6.04 12.65
CA LEU A 56 3.61 -5.97 13.61
C LEU A 56 4.87 -6.69 13.12
N GLY A 57 4.72 -7.90 12.54
CA GLY A 57 5.83 -8.66 11.98
C GLY A 57 6.42 -8.01 10.73
N ILE A 58 5.55 -7.42 9.89
CA ILE A 58 5.99 -6.69 8.69
C ILE A 58 6.80 -5.46 9.09
N ILE A 59 6.33 -4.64 10.04
CA ILE A 59 7.05 -3.43 10.46
C ILE A 59 8.34 -3.78 11.22
N ALA A 60 8.36 -4.86 12.01
CA ALA A 60 9.61 -5.36 12.59
C ALA A 60 10.64 -5.71 11.50
N THR A 61 10.21 -6.32 10.39
CA THR A 61 11.08 -6.55 9.22
C THR A 61 11.60 -5.25 8.62
N LEU A 62 10.73 -4.23 8.47
CA LEU A 62 11.16 -2.92 7.97
C LEU A 62 12.29 -2.35 8.79
N LEU A 63 12.15 -2.34 10.11
CA LEU A 63 13.18 -1.79 11.01
C LEU A 63 14.51 -2.51 10.85
N ILE A 64 14.50 -3.84 10.79
CA ILE A 64 15.72 -4.64 10.60
C ILE A 64 16.37 -4.33 9.24
N VAL A 65 15.61 -4.38 8.15
CA VAL A 65 16.14 -4.15 6.79
C VAL A 65 16.60 -2.70 6.63
N TYR A 66 15.79 -1.74 7.11
CA TYR A 66 16.13 -0.32 6.99
C TYR A 66 17.48 -0.01 7.66
N TYR A 67 17.64 -0.39 8.92
CA TYR A 67 18.88 -0.11 9.67
C TYR A 67 20.06 -0.99 9.30
N THR A 68 19.87 -2.01 8.48
CA THR A 68 20.99 -2.76 7.86
C THR A 68 21.66 -1.93 6.77
N PHE A 69 20.92 -1.09 6.04
CA PHE A 69 21.42 -0.34 4.89
C PHE A 69 21.58 1.16 5.14
N LEU A 70 20.88 1.71 6.13
CA LEU A 70 20.77 3.14 6.39
C LEU A 70 21.17 3.48 7.83
N PRO A 71 21.62 4.72 8.10
CA PRO A 71 22.12 5.07 9.42
C PRO A 71 21.02 5.08 10.48
N LEU A 72 21.40 4.78 11.72
CA LEU A 72 20.50 4.81 12.89
C LEU A 72 19.95 6.21 13.21
N THR A 73 20.48 7.26 12.58
CA THR A 73 20.05 8.66 12.77
C THR A 73 18.71 8.98 12.12
N ASP A 74 18.15 8.09 11.28
CA ASP A 74 16.88 8.29 10.59
C ASP A 74 15.65 8.02 11.49
N PHE A 75 15.65 8.63 12.69
CA PHE A 75 14.59 8.39 13.68
C PHE A 75 13.27 9.10 13.37
N TRP A 76 13.24 10.14 12.53
CA TRP A 76 12.02 10.86 12.19
C TRP A 76 11.02 9.99 11.42
N LEU A 77 11.47 9.31 10.37
CA LEU A 77 10.63 8.40 9.60
C LEU A 77 10.31 7.13 10.40
N MET A 78 11.34 6.46 10.92
CA MET A 78 11.13 5.18 11.61
C MET A 78 10.36 5.35 12.93
N GLY A 79 10.61 6.42 13.69
CA GLY A 79 9.84 6.78 14.88
C GLY A 79 8.36 7.02 14.54
N SER A 80 8.09 7.74 13.44
CA SER A 80 6.71 7.95 12.98
C SER A 80 6.03 6.65 12.59
N ILE A 81 6.72 5.76 11.89
CA ILE A 81 6.19 4.43 11.51
C ILE A 81 5.91 3.57 12.76
N ILE A 82 6.78 3.59 13.77
CA ILE A 82 6.59 2.86 15.02
C ILE A 82 5.36 3.41 15.76
N ILE A 83 5.25 4.73 15.92
CA ILE A 83 4.13 5.35 16.66
C ILE A 83 2.80 5.03 15.96
N ILE A 84 2.72 5.18 14.63
CA ILE A 84 1.49 4.89 13.88
C ILE A 84 1.14 3.41 13.95
N THR A 85 2.14 2.51 13.97
CA THR A 85 1.94 1.06 14.11
C THR A 85 1.39 0.70 15.49
N ILE A 86 1.95 1.27 16.56
CA ILE A 86 1.49 1.04 17.93
C ILE A 86 0.05 1.53 18.08
N LEU A 87 -0.26 2.74 17.63
CA LEU A 87 -1.63 3.27 17.69
C LEU A 87 -2.61 2.41 16.91
N SER A 88 -2.22 1.96 15.72
CA SER A 88 -3.05 1.10 14.87
C SER A 88 -3.27 -0.29 15.50
N PHE A 89 -2.25 -0.84 16.14
CA PHE A 89 -2.38 -2.08 16.91
C PHE A 89 -3.30 -1.92 18.12
N LEU A 90 -3.23 -0.78 18.82
CA LEU A 90 -4.19 -0.47 19.89
C LEU A 90 -5.62 -0.40 19.34
N ASN A 91 -5.81 0.16 18.12
CA ASN A 91 -7.12 0.18 17.46
C ASN A 91 -7.63 -1.22 17.09
N ASP A 92 -6.76 -2.13 16.66
CA ASP A 92 -7.13 -3.52 16.38
C ASP A 92 -7.70 -4.23 17.63
N ASN A 93 -7.31 -3.78 18.84
CA ASN A 93 -7.71 -4.39 20.12
C ASN A 93 -8.83 -3.62 20.86
N LYS A 94 -8.81 -2.27 20.83
CA LYS A 94 -9.57 -1.43 21.78
C LYS A 94 -10.45 -0.36 21.14
N GLN A 95 -10.63 -0.36 19.82
CA GLN A 95 -11.43 0.64 19.07
C GLN A 95 -11.07 2.09 19.43
N VAL A 96 -9.92 2.56 19.00
CA VAL A 96 -9.50 3.97 19.14
C VAL A 96 -10.38 4.87 18.26
N SER A 97 -10.75 6.04 18.77
CA SER A 97 -11.59 6.97 18.03
C SER A 97 -10.96 7.38 16.69
N ILE A 98 -11.78 7.52 15.65
CA ILE A 98 -11.32 7.95 14.31
C ILE A 98 -10.58 9.28 14.38
N ILE A 99 -11.06 10.20 15.23
CA ILE A 99 -10.46 11.54 15.40
C ILE A 99 -9.03 11.43 15.93
N ILE A 100 -8.79 10.62 16.97
CA ILE A 100 -7.45 10.42 17.53
C ILE A 100 -6.51 9.85 16.47
N ARG A 101 -6.96 8.84 15.70
CA ARG A 101 -6.16 8.24 14.63
C ARG A 101 -5.78 9.26 13.57
N LEU A 102 -6.73 10.09 13.13
CA LEU A 102 -6.47 11.15 12.15
C LEU A 102 -5.53 12.23 12.69
N ILE A 103 -5.70 12.67 13.94
CA ILE A 103 -4.82 13.66 14.56
C ILE A 103 -3.38 13.14 14.62
N VAL A 104 -3.18 11.90 15.05
CA VAL A 104 -1.83 11.30 15.11
C VAL A 104 -1.24 11.16 13.69
N GLN A 105 -2.00 10.70 12.71
CA GLN A 105 -1.54 10.65 11.31
C GLN A 105 -1.12 12.04 10.81
N MET A 106 -1.91 13.08 11.11
CA MET A 106 -1.59 14.47 10.74
C MET A 106 -0.31 14.95 11.40
N ILE A 107 -0.14 14.73 12.70
CA ILE A 107 1.07 15.15 13.45
C ILE A 107 2.30 14.43 12.89
N LEU A 108 2.25 13.11 12.69
CA LEU A 108 3.38 12.34 12.17
C LEU A 108 3.72 12.74 10.72
N THR A 109 2.73 13.06 9.91
CA THR A 109 2.94 13.60 8.55
C THR A 109 3.67 14.94 8.60
N ILE A 110 3.27 15.87 9.48
CA ILE A 110 3.93 17.16 9.67
C ILE A 110 5.38 16.96 10.13
N ILE A 111 5.62 16.03 11.07
CA ILE A 111 6.96 15.72 11.57
C ILE A 111 7.85 15.25 10.41
N VAL A 112 7.39 14.30 9.61
CA VAL A 112 8.20 13.77 8.50
C VAL A 112 8.46 14.81 7.43
N LEU A 113 7.48 15.63 7.06
CA LEU A 113 7.65 16.66 6.04
C LEU A 113 8.59 17.79 6.47
N ASN A 114 8.67 18.12 7.77
CA ASN A 114 9.49 19.23 8.24
C ASN A 114 10.88 18.82 8.76
N PHE A 115 11.02 17.60 9.27
CA PHE A 115 12.23 17.19 9.98
C PHE A 115 12.99 16.04 9.32
N TRP A 116 12.36 15.25 8.44
CA TRP A 116 13.05 14.16 7.78
C TRP A 116 13.78 14.65 6.52
N PRO A 117 15.13 14.59 6.48
CA PRO A 117 15.92 15.24 5.43
C PRO A 117 15.53 14.89 3.99
N PRO A 118 15.16 13.64 3.64
CA PRO A 118 14.77 13.31 2.27
C PRO A 118 13.53 14.08 1.77
N LEU A 119 12.59 14.48 2.63
CA LEU A 119 11.38 15.21 2.26
C LEU A 119 11.32 16.63 2.80
N LYS A 120 12.27 17.00 3.67
CA LYS A 120 12.36 18.38 4.15
C LYS A 120 12.51 19.34 2.97
N ASP A 121 11.70 20.39 2.97
CA ASP A 121 11.69 21.43 1.93
C ASP A 121 11.41 20.89 0.51
N ILE A 122 10.61 19.78 0.42
CA ILE A 122 10.23 19.22 -0.86
C ILE A 122 9.40 20.21 -1.68
N ILE A 123 9.81 20.42 -2.94
CA ILE A 123 9.13 21.23 -3.94
C ILE A 123 8.84 20.32 -5.15
N LEU A 124 7.57 20.12 -5.49
CA LEU A 124 7.13 19.27 -6.61
C LEU A 124 6.62 20.08 -7.80
N PHE A 125 6.06 21.25 -7.55
CA PHE A 125 5.40 22.06 -8.57
C PHE A 125 6.25 23.22 -9.10
N ASN A 126 7.57 23.23 -8.85
CA ASN A 126 8.53 24.21 -9.36
C ASN A 126 8.01 25.66 -9.26
N SER A 127 7.44 26.02 -8.11
CA SER A 127 6.88 27.37 -7.84
C SER A 127 5.67 27.76 -8.72
N ILE A 128 5.02 26.81 -9.41
CA ILE A 128 3.76 27.07 -10.14
C ILE A 128 2.65 27.42 -9.16
N VAL A 129 2.71 26.86 -7.94
CA VAL A 129 1.78 27.17 -6.84
C VAL A 129 2.56 27.75 -5.65
N PRO A 130 1.92 28.58 -4.81
CA PRO A 130 2.55 29.05 -3.56
C PRO A 130 2.98 27.88 -2.67
N ILE A 131 4.14 27.99 -2.01
CA ILE A 131 4.73 26.92 -1.17
C ILE A 131 3.75 26.42 -0.10
N TRP A 132 2.99 27.31 0.53
CA TRP A 132 2.00 26.90 1.54
C TRP A 132 0.88 26.03 0.95
N LEU A 133 0.45 26.29 -0.30
CA LEU A 133 -0.57 25.50 -0.99
C LEU A 133 -0.01 24.13 -1.41
N GLU A 134 1.22 24.10 -1.89
CA GLU A 134 1.95 22.87 -2.19
C GLU A 134 2.07 21.98 -0.96
N PHE A 135 2.47 22.56 0.20
CA PHE A 135 2.52 21.82 1.46
C PHE A 135 1.17 21.21 1.83
N ILE A 136 0.07 21.95 1.69
CA ILE A 136 -1.28 21.45 1.96
C ILE A 136 -1.63 20.29 1.02
N ILE A 137 -1.31 20.40 -0.26
CA ILE A 137 -1.59 19.33 -1.26
C ILE A 137 -0.82 18.06 -0.89
N ILE A 138 0.47 18.16 -0.61
CA ILE A 138 1.32 17.04 -0.21
C ILE A 138 0.81 16.42 1.09
N PHE A 139 0.51 17.24 2.10
CA PHE A 139 -0.04 16.79 3.37
C PHE A 139 -1.34 16.00 3.19
N LEU A 140 -2.29 16.54 2.43
CA LEU A 140 -3.57 15.88 2.16
C LEU A 140 -3.38 14.57 1.35
N LEU A 141 -2.42 14.54 0.42
CA LEU A 141 -2.07 13.35 -0.34
C LEU A 141 -1.60 12.21 0.58
N ILE A 142 -0.70 12.52 1.54
CA ILE A 142 -0.21 11.51 2.50
C ILE A 142 -1.39 10.95 3.31
N ILE A 143 -2.19 11.84 3.92
CA ILE A 143 -3.34 11.42 4.73
C ILE A 143 -4.34 10.59 3.90
N TRP A 144 -4.56 10.98 2.63
CA TRP A 144 -5.41 10.25 1.71
C TRP A 144 -4.86 8.84 1.44
N VAL A 145 -3.58 8.70 1.08
CA VAL A 145 -2.97 7.41 0.76
C VAL A 145 -2.96 6.47 1.97
N ILE A 146 -2.69 6.97 3.18
CA ILE A 146 -2.75 6.19 4.42
C ILE A 146 -4.14 5.56 4.60
N ASN A 147 -5.18 6.39 4.52
CA ASN A 147 -6.55 5.93 4.78
C ASN A 147 -7.10 5.07 3.63
N LEU A 148 -6.73 5.41 2.39
CA LEU A 148 -7.06 4.61 1.21
C LEU A 148 -6.53 3.18 1.34
N PHE A 149 -5.27 3.02 1.77
CA PHE A 149 -4.66 1.70 1.97
C PHE A 149 -5.44 0.87 3.00
N ASN A 150 -5.86 1.50 4.10
CA ASN A 150 -6.68 0.86 5.13
C ASN A 150 -8.07 0.48 4.61
N PHE A 151 -8.73 1.31 3.79
CA PHE A 151 -10.04 0.99 3.20
C PHE A 151 -9.97 -0.16 2.19
N MET A 152 -8.83 -0.35 1.56
CA MET A 152 -8.63 -1.39 0.57
C MET A 152 -8.19 -2.75 1.16
N ASP A 153 -8.01 -2.84 2.49
CA ASP A 153 -7.62 -4.07 3.19
C ASP A 153 -8.85 -4.85 3.72
N GLY A 154 -9.75 -5.28 2.83
CA GLY A 154 -11.02 -5.89 3.24
C GLY A 154 -11.26 -7.32 2.77
N ILE A 155 -10.31 -7.98 2.07
CA ILE A 155 -10.35 -9.39 1.69
C ILE A 155 -8.95 -10.03 1.80
N ASP A 156 -8.93 -11.35 1.96
CA ASP A 156 -7.67 -12.11 2.03
C ASP A 156 -6.82 -11.88 0.78
N GLY A 157 -5.54 -11.56 0.97
CA GLY A 157 -4.54 -11.45 -0.08
C GLY A 157 -4.47 -10.11 -0.80
N ILE A 158 -5.45 -9.21 -0.66
CA ILE A 158 -5.50 -7.98 -1.49
C ILE A 158 -4.34 -7.02 -1.20
N SER A 159 -4.10 -6.71 0.07
CA SER A 159 -3.03 -5.77 0.46
C SER A 159 -1.64 -6.34 0.18
N GLY A 160 -1.44 -7.65 0.41
CA GLY A 160 -0.19 -8.31 0.02
C GLY A 160 0.04 -8.26 -1.50
N THR A 161 -1.00 -8.52 -2.30
CA THR A 161 -0.94 -8.44 -3.77
C THR A 161 -0.59 -7.02 -4.23
N GLN A 162 -1.25 -6.00 -3.68
CA GLN A 162 -0.98 -4.60 -4.05
C GLN A 162 0.42 -4.15 -3.64
N CYS A 163 0.89 -4.50 -2.44
CA CYS A 163 2.25 -4.17 -2.00
C CYS A 163 3.32 -4.84 -2.87
N ILE A 164 3.08 -6.05 -3.37
CA ILE A 164 3.98 -6.69 -4.34
C ILE A 164 3.99 -5.90 -5.65
N ILE A 165 2.83 -5.50 -6.17
CA ILE A 165 2.75 -4.68 -7.39
C ILE A 165 3.54 -3.38 -7.21
N ILE A 166 3.36 -2.69 -6.07
CA ILE A 166 4.10 -1.46 -5.75
C ILE A 166 5.60 -1.75 -5.68
N GLY A 167 6.01 -2.69 -4.85
CA GLY A 167 7.43 -2.94 -4.60
C GLY A 167 8.18 -3.47 -5.83
N VAL A 168 7.54 -4.34 -6.65
CA VAL A 168 8.14 -4.82 -7.91
C VAL A 168 8.12 -3.74 -8.97
N GLY A 169 7.01 -3.03 -9.16
CA GLY A 169 6.90 -2.01 -10.20
C GLY A 169 7.82 -0.82 -9.96
N VAL A 170 7.87 -0.31 -8.73
CA VAL A 170 8.81 0.75 -8.35
C VAL A 170 10.25 0.24 -8.43
N GLY A 171 10.53 -0.94 -7.85
CA GLY A 171 11.88 -1.50 -7.85
C GLY A 171 12.43 -1.74 -9.24
N LEU A 172 11.63 -2.27 -10.17
CA LEU A 172 12.03 -2.47 -11.56
C LEU A 172 12.23 -1.14 -12.30
N SER A 173 11.34 -0.16 -12.10
CA SER A 173 11.50 1.18 -12.68
C SER A 173 12.79 1.85 -12.18
N LEU A 174 13.08 1.77 -10.88
CA LEU A 174 14.31 2.30 -10.29
C LEU A 174 15.58 1.54 -10.76
N PHE A 175 15.47 0.27 -11.03
CA PHE A 175 16.56 -0.51 -11.61
C PHE A 175 16.85 -0.07 -13.05
N LEU A 176 15.80 0.14 -13.83
CA LEU A 176 15.90 0.55 -15.24
C LEU A 176 16.31 2.02 -15.44
N SER A 177 16.05 2.88 -14.45
CA SER A 177 16.50 4.29 -14.49
C SER A 177 18.01 4.45 -14.35
N GLN A 178 18.74 3.40 -13.88
CA GLN A 178 20.18 3.39 -13.66
C GLN A 178 20.71 4.41 -12.64
N GLU A 179 19.80 5.03 -11.89
CA GLU A 179 20.11 6.03 -10.86
C GLU A 179 20.33 5.38 -9.49
N GLU A 180 20.96 6.10 -8.57
CA GLU A 180 21.30 5.54 -7.25
C GLU A 180 20.07 5.20 -6.41
N TYR A 181 19.19 6.14 -6.15
CA TYR A 181 17.89 5.99 -5.43
C TYR A 181 17.90 4.88 -4.36
N LYS A 182 18.93 4.89 -3.50
CA LYS A 182 19.18 3.81 -2.53
C LYS A 182 18.01 3.59 -1.59
N LEU A 183 17.46 4.66 -1.04
CA LEU A 183 16.35 4.61 -0.09
C LEU A 183 15.09 4.01 -0.72
N GLU A 184 14.73 4.51 -1.91
CA GLU A 184 13.56 4.06 -2.66
C GLU A 184 13.68 2.59 -3.05
N LYS A 185 14.87 2.14 -3.48
CA LYS A 185 15.17 0.75 -3.79
C LYS A 185 15.00 -0.16 -2.56
N ILE A 186 15.45 0.28 -1.38
CA ILE A 186 15.28 -0.47 -0.13
C ILE A 186 13.80 -0.56 0.25
N LEU A 187 13.06 0.56 0.22
CA LEU A 187 11.63 0.57 0.55
C LEU A 187 10.80 -0.27 -0.45
N ALA A 188 11.11 -0.19 -1.73
CA ALA A 188 10.45 -1.00 -2.76
C ALA A 188 10.72 -2.50 -2.56
N GLY A 189 11.98 -2.88 -2.28
CA GLY A 189 12.35 -4.26 -1.97
C GLY A 189 11.67 -4.77 -0.71
N PHE A 190 11.61 -3.94 0.34
CA PHE A 190 10.85 -4.24 1.55
C PHE A 190 9.37 -4.47 1.25
N MET A 191 8.71 -3.57 0.53
CA MET A 191 7.29 -3.70 0.18
C MET A 191 7.00 -5.02 -0.55
N ALA A 192 7.80 -5.37 -1.55
CA ALA A 192 7.62 -6.60 -2.32
C ALA A 192 7.94 -7.86 -1.50
N GLY A 193 9.11 -7.90 -0.85
CA GLY A 193 9.59 -9.09 -0.14
C GLY A 193 8.74 -9.43 1.09
N SER A 194 8.47 -8.44 1.95
CA SER A 194 7.65 -8.65 3.14
C SER A 194 6.22 -9.06 2.80
N SER A 195 5.66 -8.48 1.74
CA SER A 195 4.30 -8.80 1.31
C SER A 195 4.18 -10.15 0.65
N LEU A 196 5.21 -10.60 -0.07
CA LEU A 196 5.27 -11.96 -0.60
C LEU A 196 5.31 -12.99 0.55
N ALA A 197 6.09 -12.74 1.60
CA ALA A 197 6.09 -13.56 2.80
C ALA A 197 4.73 -13.52 3.52
N PHE A 198 4.11 -12.35 3.60
CA PHE A 198 2.79 -12.20 4.21
C PHE A 198 1.72 -13.00 3.48
N LEU A 199 1.74 -13.04 2.15
CA LEU A 199 0.78 -13.84 1.37
C LEU A 199 0.84 -15.34 1.68
N PHE A 200 1.95 -15.86 2.16
CA PHE A 200 2.05 -17.26 2.63
C PHE A 200 1.04 -17.57 3.75
N TRP A 201 0.71 -16.55 4.56
CA TRP A 201 -0.20 -16.67 5.70
C TRP A 201 -1.56 -16.04 5.44
N ASN A 202 -1.62 -15.05 4.55
CA ASN A 202 -2.84 -14.28 4.27
C ASN A 202 -3.55 -14.68 2.97
N TRP A 203 -2.95 -15.58 2.14
CA TRP A 203 -3.69 -16.11 0.99
C TRP A 203 -4.93 -16.87 1.42
N HIS A 204 -6.03 -16.72 0.64
CA HIS A 204 -7.31 -17.33 0.99
C HIS A 204 -7.28 -18.87 1.02
N PRO A 205 -7.76 -19.53 2.09
CA PRO A 205 -8.27 -18.95 3.34
C PRO A 205 -7.16 -18.45 4.26
N ALA A 206 -7.26 -17.20 4.72
CA ALA A 206 -6.23 -16.53 5.50
C ALA A 206 -6.04 -17.17 6.90
N LYS A 207 -4.78 -17.31 7.33
CA LYS A 207 -4.39 -17.77 8.67
C LYS A 207 -4.11 -16.62 9.63
N VAL A 208 -3.92 -15.42 9.09
CA VAL A 208 -3.74 -14.17 9.82
C VAL A 208 -4.17 -12.99 8.95
N PHE A 209 -4.75 -11.97 9.56
CA PHE A 209 -5.07 -10.69 8.90
C PHE A 209 -3.99 -9.65 9.17
N LEU A 210 -3.82 -8.75 8.20
CA LEU A 210 -2.88 -7.64 8.27
C LEU A 210 -3.17 -6.74 9.47
N GLY A 211 -4.43 -6.35 9.64
CA GLY A 211 -4.92 -5.42 10.63
C GLY A 211 -4.57 -3.97 10.33
N ASP A 212 -5.14 -3.05 11.10
CA ASP A 212 -4.79 -1.63 11.03
C ASP A 212 -3.30 -1.43 11.37
N ALA A 213 -2.74 -2.29 12.24
CA ALA A 213 -1.31 -2.34 12.56
C ALA A 213 -0.39 -2.56 11.34
N GLY A 214 -0.93 -3.04 10.22
CA GLY A 214 -0.19 -3.21 8.97
C GLY A 214 -0.67 -2.28 7.86
N SER A 215 -1.97 -2.21 7.59
CA SER A 215 -2.51 -1.44 6.47
C SER A 215 -2.22 0.07 6.57
N ILE A 216 -2.30 0.65 7.76
CA ILE A 216 -2.02 2.07 7.99
C ILE A 216 -0.54 2.40 7.82
N PRO A 217 0.42 1.69 8.48
CA PRO A 217 1.85 1.94 8.26
C PRO A 217 2.30 1.65 6.82
N LEU A 218 1.80 0.61 6.16
CA LEU A 218 2.10 0.33 4.76
C LEU A 218 1.58 1.44 3.83
N GLY A 219 0.40 1.99 4.13
CA GLY A 219 -0.11 3.18 3.45
C GLY A 219 0.77 4.40 3.65
N PHE A 220 1.31 4.61 4.86
CA PHE A 220 2.25 5.69 5.15
C PHE A 220 3.57 5.50 4.38
N ILE A 221 4.16 4.30 4.40
CA ILE A 221 5.38 3.97 3.64
C ILE A 221 5.15 4.18 2.14
N ASN A 222 4.00 3.76 1.61
CA ASN A 222 3.65 3.98 0.21
C ASN A 222 3.51 5.47 -0.13
N ALA A 223 2.91 6.28 0.75
CA ALA A 223 2.82 7.73 0.56
C ALA A 223 4.21 8.40 0.52
N ILE A 224 5.10 7.98 1.41
CA ILE A 224 6.50 8.43 1.41
C ILE A 224 7.20 8.03 0.10
N LEU A 225 7.03 6.79 -0.34
CA LEU A 225 7.61 6.29 -1.59
C LEU A 225 7.09 7.06 -2.81
N ILE A 226 5.81 7.39 -2.85
CA ILE A 226 5.20 8.26 -3.88
C ILE A 226 5.90 9.62 -3.91
N LEU A 227 6.10 10.27 -2.76
CA LEU A 227 6.75 11.58 -2.71
C LEU A 227 8.21 11.54 -3.14
N LEU A 228 8.97 10.50 -2.74
CA LEU A 228 10.34 10.30 -3.16
C LEU A 228 10.42 10.11 -4.69
N LEU A 229 9.51 9.32 -5.26
CA LEU A 229 9.42 9.16 -6.72
C LEU A 229 9.08 10.48 -7.42
N CYS A 230 8.15 11.26 -6.88
CA CYS A 230 7.82 12.59 -7.43
C CYS A 230 9.02 13.54 -7.37
N LYS A 231 9.73 13.57 -6.25
CA LYS A 231 10.95 14.38 -6.06
C LYS A 231 12.02 14.03 -7.10
N ASN A 232 12.13 12.76 -7.44
CA ASN A 232 13.11 12.22 -8.40
C ASN A 232 12.62 12.25 -9.87
N GLY A 233 11.52 12.95 -10.17
CA GLY A 233 10.96 13.05 -11.52
C GLY A 233 10.22 11.80 -12.01
N LEU A 234 10.11 10.77 -11.18
CA LEU A 234 9.43 9.50 -11.50
C LEU A 234 7.94 9.50 -11.05
N TRP A 235 7.29 10.66 -11.02
CA TRP A 235 5.90 10.84 -10.61
C TRP A 235 4.91 9.92 -11.38
N PHE A 236 5.19 9.65 -12.64
CA PHE A 236 4.37 8.78 -13.47
C PHE A 236 4.39 7.32 -13.00
N VAL A 237 5.52 6.83 -12.46
CA VAL A 237 5.61 5.51 -11.84
C VAL A 237 4.66 5.43 -10.64
N ALA A 238 4.70 6.46 -9.78
CA ALA A 238 3.82 6.54 -8.62
C ALA A 238 2.33 6.48 -9.01
N ILE A 239 1.92 7.21 -10.05
CA ILE A 239 0.54 7.21 -10.55
C ILE A 239 0.17 5.85 -11.13
N ILE A 240 0.97 5.30 -12.06
CA ILE A 240 0.64 4.06 -12.77
C ILE A 240 0.51 2.89 -11.80
N ILE A 241 1.47 2.70 -10.90
CA ILE A 241 1.52 1.54 -9.99
C ILE A 241 0.42 1.56 -8.92
N ASN A 242 0.02 2.75 -8.46
CA ASN A 242 -1.05 2.88 -7.47
C ASN A 242 -2.45 2.98 -8.08
N ASN A 243 -2.58 2.93 -9.40
CA ASN A 243 -3.78 3.26 -10.14
C ASN A 243 -5.02 2.48 -9.65
N TYR A 244 -4.89 1.16 -9.44
CA TYR A 244 -6.01 0.33 -9.00
C TYR A 244 -6.57 0.82 -7.63
N TYR A 245 -5.73 0.99 -6.63
CA TYR A 245 -6.17 1.44 -5.31
C TYR A 245 -6.73 2.85 -5.36
N PHE A 246 -6.10 3.76 -6.12
CA PHE A 246 -6.58 5.13 -6.27
C PHE A 246 -7.96 5.18 -6.91
N PHE A 247 -8.20 4.42 -7.97
CA PHE A 247 -9.48 4.44 -8.67
C PHE A 247 -10.58 3.75 -7.86
N ASP A 248 -10.36 2.55 -7.30
CA ASP A 248 -11.39 1.86 -6.51
C ASP A 248 -11.83 2.71 -5.31
N ALA A 249 -10.87 3.19 -4.51
CA ALA A 249 -11.19 3.98 -3.33
C ALA A 249 -11.82 5.33 -3.69
N SER A 250 -11.21 6.11 -4.62
CA SER A 250 -11.69 7.45 -4.95
C SER A 250 -13.09 7.41 -5.57
N ILE A 251 -13.32 6.54 -6.57
CA ILE A 251 -14.63 6.41 -7.22
C ILE A 251 -15.69 5.97 -6.21
N THR A 252 -15.35 5.02 -5.33
CA THR A 252 -16.28 4.54 -4.31
C THR A 252 -16.65 5.65 -3.34
N LEU A 253 -15.67 6.41 -2.83
CA LEU A 253 -15.94 7.50 -1.88
C LEU A 253 -16.68 8.68 -2.53
N LEU A 254 -16.31 9.08 -3.75
CA LEU A 254 -17.04 10.11 -4.49
C LEU A 254 -18.49 9.71 -4.75
N ARG A 255 -18.75 8.44 -5.09
CA ARG A 255 -20.12 7.91 -5.24
C ARG A 255 -20.89 8.00 -3.92
N ARG A 256 -20.27 7.68 -2.78
CA ARG A 256 -20.89 7.77 -1.46
C ARG A 256 -21.23 9.22 -1.08
N ILE A 257 -20.31 10.15 -1.32
CA ILE A 257 -20.56 11.59 -1.12
C ILE A 257 -21.74 12.06 -1.96
N LYS A 258 -21.76 11.71 -3.26
CA LYS A 258 -22.89 12.05 -4.16
C LYS A 258 -24.22 11.48 -3.66
N MET A 259 -24.20 10.30 -3.04
CA MET A 259 -25.38 9.67 -2.41
C MET A 259 -25.68 10.21 -1.00
N LYS A 260 -25.02 11.28 -0.54
CA LYS A 260 -25.13 11.87 0.81
C LYS A 260 -24.87 10.88 1.96
N LYS A 261 -24.08 9.82 1.70
CA LYS A 261 -23.63 8.86 2.71
C LYS A 261 -22.33 9.36 3.35
N LYS A 262 -22.14 9.08 4.65
CA LYS A 262 -20.91 9.44 5.37
C LYS A 262 -19.74 8.59 4.85
N PRO A 263 -18.67 9.18 4.25
CA PRO A 263 -17.55 8.43 3.66
C PRO A 263 -16.79 7.61 4.70
N TRP A 264 -16.64 8.13 5.91
CA TRP A 264 -15.91 7.50 7.02
C TRP A 264 -16.66 6.37 7.75
N LYS A 265 -17.95 6.16 7.42
CA LYS A 265 -18.70 5.05 8.00
C LYS A 265 -18.36 3.75 7.26
N ALA A 266 -18.03 2.70 7.99
CA ALA A 266 -17.70 1.37 7.42
C ALA A 266 -18.78 0.89 6.43
N HIS A 267 -18.35 0.36 5.29
CA HIS A 267 -19.22 -0.09 4.18
C HIS A 267 -18.60 -1.22 3.39
N LYS A 268 -19.39 -1.87 2.51
CA LYS A 268 -18.96 -2.90 1.57
C LYS A 268 -19.21 -2.46 0.11
N GLU A 269 -18.88 -1.21 -0.24
CA GLU A 269 -19.22 -0.62 -1.54
C GLU A 269 -18.03 -0.52 -2.50
N HIS A 270 -16.79 -0.85 -2.06
CA HIS A 270 -15.62 -0.94 -2.93
C HIS A 270 -15.81 -2.02 -4.01
N PHE A 271 -15.18 -1.84 -5.17
CA PHE A 271 -15.38 -2.76 -6.29
C PHE A 271 -14.89 -4.17 -5.97
N TYR A 272 -13.77 -4.32 -5.24
CA TYR A 272 -13.31 -5.64 -4.79
C TYR A 272 -14.32 -6.31 -3.84
N GLN A 273 -14.98 -5.55 -2.95
CA GLN A 273 -16.00 -6.08 -2.04
C GLN A 273 -17.27 -6.47 -2.80
N LYS A 274 -17.67 -5.66 -3.78
CA LYS A 274 -18.79 -6.00 -4.66
C LYS A 274 -18.53 -7.26 -5.46
N ALA A 275 -17.28 -7.49 -5.91
CA ALA A 275 -16.91 -8.72 -6.59
C ALA A 275 -17.16 -9.95 -5.70
N ILE A 276 -16.81 -9.88 -4.40
CA ILE A 276 -17.12 -10.95 -3.44
C ILE A 276 -18.64 -11.16 -3.27
N ILE A 277 -19.39 -10.07 -3.09
CA ILE A 277 -20.86 -10.12 -2.99
C ILE A 277 -21.46 -10.73 -4.27
N ASN A 278 -20.87 -10.47 -5.43
CA ASN A 278 -21.30 -11.02 -6.71
C ASN A 278 -20.92 -12.51 -6.90
N GLY A 279 -20.16 -13.12 -5.95
CA GLY A 279 -19.82 -14.56 -5.98
C GLY A 279 -18.41 -14.87 -6.48
N TYR A 280 -17.52 -13.89 -6.61
CA TYR A 280 -16.09 -14.17 -6.81
C TYR A 280 -15.45 -14.61 -5.48
N SER A 281 -14.51 -15.58 -5.52
CA SER A 281 -13.68 -15.88 -4.35
C SER A 281 -12.59 -14.82 -4.13
N HIS A 282 -12.10 -14.65 -2.88
CA HIS A 282 -11.00 -13.74 -2.54
C HIS A 282 -9.78 -14.00 -3.44
N SER A 283 -9.36 -15.27 -3.57
CA SER A 283 -8.22 -15.64 -4.42
C SER A 283 -8.43 -15.29 -5.89
N LYS A 284 -9.66 -15.41 -6.43
CA LYS A 284 -9.95 -15.03 -7.81
C LYS A 284 -9.84 -13.51 -8.01
N VAL A 285 -10.35 -12.71 -7.08
CA VAL A 285 -10.22 -11.25 -7.12
C VAL A 285 -8.75 -10.84 -7.07
N CYS A 286 -7.97 -11.40 -6.13
CA CYS A 286 -6.54 -11.10 -6.02
C CYS A 286 -5.75 -11.53 -7.27
N LYS A 287 -6.05 -12.67 -7.89
CA LYS A 287 -5.42 -13.08 -9.15
C LYS A 287 -5.72 -12.11 -10.28
N ILE A 288 -6.95 -11.63 -10.41
CA ILE A 288 -7.35 -10.65 -11.42
C ILE A 288 -6.60 -9.32 -11.20
N ILE A 289 -6.55 -8.83 -9.96
CA ILE A 289 -5.79 -7.62 -9.59
C ILE A 289 -4.29 -7.81 -9.85
N GLY A 290 -3.73 -8.97 -9.48
CA GLY A 290 -2.33 -9.31 -9.73
C GLY A 290 -1.98 -9.35 -11.22
N THR A 291 -2.85 -9.94 -12.06
CA THR A 291 -2.67 -9.96 -13.52
C THR A 291 -2.71 -8.53 -14.10
N HIS A 292 -3.65 -7.69 -13.63
CA HIS A 292 -3.67 -6.28 -14.00
C HIS A 292 -2.41 -5.56 -13.53
N GLY A 293 -1.90 -5.89 -12.32
CA GLY A 293 -0.65 -5.35 -11.78
C GLY A 293 0.56 -5.62 -12.68
N ILE A 294 0.63 -6.77 -13.37
CA ILE A 294 1.69 -7.06 -14.34
C ILE A 294 1.66 -6.03 -15.49
N LEU A 295 0.48 -5.67 -15.99
CA LEU A 295 0.35 -4.61 -16.99
C LEU A 295 0.83 -3.26 -16.44
N LEU A 296 0.48 -2.89 -15.20
CA LEU A 296 0.92 -1.64 -14.59
C LEU A 296 2.45 -1.59 -14.43
N ILE A 297 3.07 -2.70 -14.01
CA ILE A 297 4.52 -2.85 -13.90
C ILE A 297 5.18 -2.67 -15.28
N PHE A 298 4.65 -3.31 -16.31
CA PHE A 298 5.15 -3.17 -17.68
C PHE A 298 5.07 -1.72 -18.18
N LEU A 299 3.93 -1.06 -18.01
CA LEU A 299 3.72 0.32 -18.45
C LEU A 299 4.60 1.32 -17.70
N SER A 300 4.78 1.16 -16.39
CA SER A 300 5.68 2.02 -15.60
C SER A 300 7.14 1.84 -16.02
N SER A 301 7.57 0.60 -16.25
CA SER A 301 8.93 0.28 -16.72
C SER A 301 9.19 0.81 -18.12
N LEU A 302 8.24 0.65 -19.05
CA LEU A 302 8.33 1.20 -20.40
C LEU A 302 8.46 2.73 -20.38
N ALA A 303 7.63 3.41 -19.60
CA ALA A 303 7.68 4.87 -19.43
C ALA A 303 9.02 5.32 -18.85
N THR A 304 9.61 4.55 -17.94
CA THR A 304 10.93 4.86 -17.35
C THR A 304 12.06 4.72 -18.36
N VAL A 305 12.08 3.63 -19.13
CA VAL A 305 13.16 3.37 -20.13
C VAL A 305 13.13 4.41 -21.24
N GLN A 306 11.95 4.73 -21.74
CA GLN A 306 11.82 5.65 -22.86
C GLN A 306 11.98 7.12 -22.47
N SER A 307 11.65 7.48 -21.22
CA SER A 307 11.74 8.84 -20.64
C SER A 307 11.14 9.95 -21.55
N ASN A 308 10.19 9.57 -22.43
CA ASN A 308 9.55 10.45 -23.39
C ASN A 308 8.14 10.82 -22.88
N LEU A 309 7.81 12.11 -22.88
CA LEU A 309 6.53 12.61 -22.38
C LEU A 309 5.32 11.96 -23.06
N ILE A 310 5.38 11.73 -24.37
CA ILE A 310 4.29 11.09 -25.12
C ILE A 310 4.06 9.67 -24.62
N ILE A 311 5.14 8.89 -24.43
CA ILE A 311 5.05 7.50 -23.93
C ILE A 311 4.57 7.48 -22.48
N ILE A 312 5.02 8.41 -21.64
CA ILE A 312 4.54 8.57 -20.26
C ILE A 312 3.02 8.82 -20.26
N VAL A 313 2.55 9.78 -21.05
CA VAL A 313 1.11 10.10 -21.15
C VAL A 313 0.30 8.91 -21.66
N ILE A 314 0.77 8.24 -22.72
CA ILE A 314 0.11 7.04 -23.26
C ILE A 314 0.05 5.93 -22.18
N SER A 315 1.14 5.71 -21.45
CA SER A 315 1.18 4.70 -20.38
C SER A 315 0.19 5.01 -19.24
N ILE A 316 0.07 6.28 -18.84
CA ILE A 316 -0.91 6.73 -17.85
C ILE A 316 -2.33 6.52 -18.36
N VAL A 317 -2.61 6.88 -19.62
CA VAL A 317 -3.94 6.72 -20.22
C VAL A 317 -4.32 5.24 -20.31
N ILE A 318 -3.43 4.38 -20.82
CA ILE A 318 -3.68 2.93 -20.93
C ILE A 318 -3.88 2.32 -19.54
N SER A 319 -3.04 2.65 -18.55
CA SER A 319 -3.19 2.16 -17.18
C SER A 319 -4.53 2.58 -16.57
N SER A 320 -4.96 3.81 -16.78
CA SER A 320 -6.23 4.35 -16.28
C SER A 320 -7.44 3.67 -16.94
N LEU A 321 -7.44 3.54 -18.28
CA LEU A 321 -8.51 2.87 -19.00
C LEU A 321 -8.60 1.38 -18.63
N SER A 322 -7.47 0.69 -18.52
CA SER A 322 -7.44 -0.72 -18.11
C SER A 322 -7.94 -0.89 -16.67
N THR A 323 -7.63 0.04 -15.77
CA THR A 323 -8.16 0.03 -14.39
C THR A 323 -9.67 0.28 -14.38
N ILE A 324 -10.18 1.25 -15.13
CA ILE A 324 -11.63 1.48 -15.25
C ILE A 324 -12.34 0.24 -15.78
N TYR A 325 -11.76 -0.42 -16.80
CA TYR A 325 -12.30 -1.67 -17.31
C TYR A 325 -12.29 -2.78 -16.26
N LEU A 326 -11.21 -2.89 -15.48
CA LEU A 326 -11.12 -3.84 -14.36
C LEU A 326 -12.23 -3.60 -13.32
N LEU A 327 -12.44 -2.34 -12.90
CA LEU A 327 -13.50 -2.00 -11.95
C LEU A 327 -14.89 -2.35 -12.50
N TYR A 328 -15.14 -2.07 -13.77
CA TYR A 328 -16.36 -2.48 -14.44
C TYR A 328 -16.54 -4.00 -14.44
N TYR A 329 -15.47 -4.76 -14.72
CA TYR A 329 -15.47 -6.22 -14.71
C TYR A 329 -15.79 -6.77 -13.30
N LEU A 330 -15.14 -6.26 -12.25
CA LEU A 330 -15.37 -6.68 -10.86
C LEU A 330 -16.79 -6.36 -10.37
N ASN A 331 -17.45 -5.37 -10.95
CA ASN A 331 -18.84 -5.02 -10.61
C ASN A 331 -19.88 -5.96 -11.25
N LYS A 332 -19.48 -6.82 -12.19
CA LYS A 332 -20.39 -7.79 -12.85
C LYS A 332 -20.45 -9.12 -12.11
N LYS A 333 -21.60 -9.80 -12.18
CA LYS A 333 -21.73 -11.18 -11.72
C LYS A 333 -20.93 -12.12 -12.65
N PRO A 334 -20.26 -13.15 -12.12
CA PRO A 334 -19.54 -14.11 -12.94
C PRO A 334 -20.51 -14.94 -13.81
N LYS A 335 -20.14 -15.15 -15.08
CA LYS A 335 -20.99 -15.83 -16.07
C LYS A 335 -21.47 -17.24 -15.63
N ASN A 336 -20.69 -17.93 -14.79
CA ASN A 336 -21.02 -19.28 -14.34
C ASN A 336 -22.17 -19.33 -13.33
N LEU A 337 -22.50 -18.24 -12.63
CA LEU A 337 -23.66 -18.15 -11.75
C LEU A 337 -24.96 -17.82 -12.50
N MET A 338 -24.88 -17.27 -13.72
CA MET A 338 -26.05 -17.01 -14.56
C MET A 338 -26.63 -18.27 -15.22
N LYS A 339 -25.94 -19.44 -15.16
CA LYS A 339 -26.41 -20.71 -15.75
C LYS A 339 -27.14 -21.62 -14.75
N VAL A 340 -27.30 -21.20 -13.50
CA VAL A 340 -27.90 -21.98 -12.41
C VAL A 340 -29.21 -21.35 -11.91
N ILE A 341 -29.67 -20.28 -12.55
CA ILE A 341 -31.00 -19.70 -12.41
C ILE A 341 -31.70 -19.85 -13.78
#